data_64a83ecdfe315653f81d3ac8fea18e1d
#
_entry.id   64a83ecdfe315653f81d3ac8fea18e1d
#
_cell.length_a   1.000
_cell.length_b   1.000
_cell.length_c   1.000
_cell.angle_alpha   90.00
_cell.angle_beta   90.00
_cell.angle_gamma   90.00
#
_symmetry.space_group_name_H-M   'P 1'
#
loop_
_entity.id
_entity.type
_entity.pdbx_description
1 polymer ?
#
loop_
_entity_poly.entity_id
_entity_poly.type
_entity_poly.pdbx_seq_one_letter_code
_entity_poly.pdbx_strand_id
1 'polypeptide(L)'
;MTLFSWALKITVDGKCSHEIKRHLLLGRKTMTNLDSILKSRDIVLSTKVCLVKAMVFPVVMYGCERWTIKKAEGHKIDAFELWCWRRLLRVPWTARRLNQSILKEINSKYSLEGLMLKLKLQYFGNLMQRANLLEKSLMLGKIEGRRRRGQKMMRWLDGITDSRQEFEQTPGDSGGQGSLV
;
A
#
# COMPACT_ATOMS: atom_id res chain seq x y z
N MET A 1 -29.43 -5.77 -11.37
CA MET A 1 -28.09 -5.55 -11.96
C MET A 1 -27.62 -4.18 -11.48
N THR A 2 -26.96 -4.12 -10.32
CA THR A 2 -26.52 -2.87 -9.70
C THR A 2 -25.15 -2.53 -10.26
N LEU A 3 -25.10 -1.54 -11.13
CA LEU A 3 -23.87 -0.90 -11.56
C LEU A 3 -23.16 -0.32 -10.33
N PHE A 4 -22.11 -0.98 -9.87
CA PHE A 4 -21.25 -0.44 -8.83
C PHE A 4 -20.57 0.80 -9.40
N SER A 5 -21.03 1.97 -8.96
CA SER A 5 -20.37 3.24 -9.22
C SER A 5 -18.98 3.19 -8.60
N TRP A 6 -17.96 3.00 -9.40
CA TRP A 6 -16.55 3.09 -9.06
C TRP A 6 -16.10 4.55 -8.87
N ALA A 7 -17.06 5.46 -8.73
CA ALA A 7 -16.79 6.87 -8.55
C ALA A 7 -16.02 7.12 -7.25
N LEU A 8 -14.87 7.71 -7.39
CA LEU A 8 -14.05 8.23 -6.31
C LEU A 8 -14.88 9.21 -5.48
N LYS A 9 -15.22 8.86 -4.25
CA LYS A 9 -15.96 9.75 -3.36
C LYS A 9 -14.98 10.76 -2.78
N ILE A 10 -14.82 11.89 -3.47
CA ILE A 10 -14.01 13.01 -2.97
C ILE A 10 -14.79 13.64 -1.81
N THR A 11 -14.32 13.43 -0.59
CA THR A 11 -14.86 14.14 0.58
C THR A 11 -14.24 15.54 0.63
N VAL A 12 -15.05 16.55 0.95
CA VAL A 12 -14.67 17.96 1.07
C VAL A 12 -13.45 18.18 1.99
N ASP A 13 -13.23 17.26 2.92
CA ASP A 13 -12.12 17.29 3.89
C ASP A 13 -10.79 16.75 3.36
N GLY A 14 -10.69 16.30 2.11
CA GLY A 14 -9.46 15.71 1.54
C GLY A 14 -8.95 14.47 2.28
N LYS A 15 -9.77 13.86 3.14
CA LYS A 15 -9.37 12.68 3.93
C LYS A 15 -9.59 11.40 3.14
N CYS A 16 -8.51 10.75 2.73
CA CYS A 16 -8.55 9.47 2.01
C CYS A 16 -8.90 8.26 2.92
N SER A 17 -9.03 8.44 4.23
CA SER A 17 -9.23 7.36 5.22
C SER A 17 -10.47 6.49 4.93
N HIS A 18 -11.56 7.09 4.44
CA HIS A 18 -12.78 6.35 4.10
C HIS A 18 -12.57 5.49 2.87
N GLU A 19 -11.90 6.02 1.85
CA GLU A 19 -11.61 5.32 0.61
C GLU A 19 -10.63 4.16 0.86
N ILE A 20 -9.59 4.40 1.64
CA ILE A 20 -8.66 3.34 2.07
C ILE A 20 -9.41 2.20 2.77
N LYS A 21 -10.28 2.51 3.74
CA LYS A 21 -11.11 1.50 4.41
C LYS A 21 -11.96 0.70 3.43
N ARG A 22 -12.60 1.38 2.49
CA ARG A 22 -13.43 0.76 1.44
C ARG A 22 -12.61 -0.22 0.60
N HIS A 23 -11.42 0.19 0.12
CA HIS A 23 -10.55 -0.67 -0.68
C HIS A 23 -10.02 -1.86 0.11
N LEU A 24 -9.66 -1.69 1.39
CA LEU A 24 -9.28 -2.79 2.26
C LEU A 24 -10.42 -3.81 2.46
N LEU A 25 -11.68 -3.34 2.57
CA LEU A 25 -12.85 -4.22 2.63
C LEU A 25 -13.07 -4.98 1.31
N LEU A 26 -12.92 -4.31 0.17
CA LEU A 26 -13.00 -4.95 -1.14
C LEU A 26 -11.90 -6.01 -1.31
N GLY A 27 -10.66 -5.69 -0.91
CA GLY A 27 -9.56 -6.65 -0.89
C GLY A 27 -9.84 -7.87 -0.02
N ARG A 28 -10.44 -7.68 1.17
CA ARG A 28 -10.88 -8.80 2.03
C ARG A 28 -11.92 -9.68 1.34
N LYS A 29 -12.91 -9.07 0.68
CA LYS A 29 -13.93 -9.79 -0.09
C LYS A 29 -13.29 -10.60 -1.21
N THR A 30 -12.39 -10.00 -1.99
CA THR A 30 -11.65 -10.68 -3.06
C THR A 30 -10.83 -11.85 -2.51
N MET A 31 -10.12 -11.65 -1.38
CA MET A 31 -9.35 -12.71 -0.73
C MET A 31 -10.25 -13.87 -0.26
N THR A 32 -11.47 -13.57 0.20
CA THR A 32 -12.45 -14.59 0.59
C THR A 32 -12.98 -15.37 -0.62
N ASN A 33 -13.20 -14.70 -1.75
CA ASN A 33 -13.62 -15.36 -2.99
C ASN A 33 -12.56 -16.33 -3.53
N LEU A 34 -11.28 -16.07 -3.25
CA LEU A 34 -10.16 -16.94 -3.63
C LEU A 34 -9.93 -18.11 -2.67
N ASP A 35 -10.67 -18.20 -1.58
CA ASP A 35 -10.42 -19.16 -0.49
C ASP A 35 -10.41 -20.63 -0.98
N SER A 36 -11.28 -21.00 -1.91
CA SER A 36 -11.34 -22.35 -2.49
C SER A 36 -10.02 -22.71 -3.19
N ILE A 37 -9.48 -21.79 -3.99
CA ILE A 37 -8.23 -21.95 -4.73
C ILE A 37 -7.04 -21.95 -3.75
N LEU A 38 -7.02 -21.01 -2.81
CA LEU A 38 -5.94 -20.89 -1.83
C LEU A 38 -5.88 -22.09 -0.87
N LYS A 39 -7.00 -22.78 -0.64
CA LYS A 39 -7.09 -24.01 0.18
C LYS A 39 -6.64 -25.26 -0.56
N SER A 40 -6.61 -25.28 -1.89
CA SER A 40 -6.14 -26.45 -2.65
C SER A 40 -4.72 -26.83 -2.23
N ARG A 41 -4.46 -28.14 -2.13
CA ARG A 41 -3.13 -28.70 -1.82
C ARG A 41 -2.27 -28.84 -3.08
N ASP A 42 -2.90 -28.89 -4.24
CA ASP A 42 -2.23 -29.12 -5.53
C ASP A 42 -1.49 -27.89 -6.04
N ILE A 43 -1.79 -26.70 -5.47
CA ILE A 43 -1.19 -25.45 -5.89
C ILE A 43 -0.04 -25.10 -4.95
N VAL A 44 1.16 -24.92 -5.51
CA VAL A 44 2.36 -24.54 -4.76
C VAL A 44 2.24 -23.14 -4.16
N LEU A 45 2.95 -22.90 -3.06
CA LEU A 45 2.89 -21.64 -2.32
C LEU A 45 3.24 -20.42 -3.18
N SER A 46 4.26 -20.51 -4.02
CA SER A 46 4.68 -19.41 -4.90
C SER A 46 3.56 -18.96 -5.85
N THR A 47 2.82 -19.91 -6.43
CA THR A 47 1.67 -19.61 -7.29
C THR A 47 0.54 -18.94 -6.52
N LYS A 48 0.27 -19.39 -5.28
CA LYS A 48 -0.72 -18.74 -4.41
C LYS A 48 -0.33 -17.31 -4.07
N VAL A 49 0.95 -17.06 -3.80
CA VAL A 49 1.48 -15.70 -3.55
C VAL A 49 1.31 -14.82 -4.80
N CYS A 50 1.65 -15.34 -5.98
CA CYS A 50 1.43 -14.63 -7.24
C CYS A 50 -0.06 -14.31 -7.46
N LEU A 51 -0.95 -15.25 -7.17
CA LEU A 51 -2.40 -15.06 -7.30
C LEU A 51 -2.92 -13.95 -6.40
N VAL A 52 -2.50 -13.92 -5.12
CA VAL A 52 -2.87 -12.84 -4.19
C VAL A 52 -2.36 -11.49 -4.69
N LYS A 53 -1.10 -11.42 -5.15
CA LYS A 53 -0.52 -10.20 -5.70
C LYS A 53 -1.22 -9.73 -6.97
N ALA A 54 -1.66 -10.64 -7.84
CA ALA A 54 -2.31 -10.31 -9.11
C ALA A 54 -3.79 -9.96 -8.96
N MET A 55 -4.50 -10.54 -7.99
CA MET A 55 -5.94 -10.42 -7.87
C MET A 55 -6.39 -9.53 -6.70
N VAL A 56 -5.70 -9.57 -5.57
CA VAL A 56 -6.11 -8.85 -4.36
C VAL A 56 -5.46 -7.47 -4.28
N PHE A 57 -4.16 -7.38 -4.51
CA PHE A 57 -3.42 -6.12 -4.38
C PHE A 57 -3.89 -5.04 -5.34
N PRO A 58 -4.16 -5.30 -6.64
CA PRO A 58 -4.67 -4.26 -7.54
C PRO A 58 -6.02 -3.68 -7.10
N VAL A 59 -6.89 -4.48 -6.48
CA VAL A 59 -8.17 -4.00 -5.94
C VAL A 59 -7.94 -3.02 -4.78
N VAL A 60 -6.95 -3.31 -3.94
CA VAL A 60 -6.61 -2.44 -2.80
C VAL A 60 -5.88 -1.19 -3.25
N MET A 61 -4.98 -1.31 -4.23
CA MET A 61 -4.15 -0.21 -4.72
C MET A 61 -4.85 0.71 -5.73
N TYR A 62 -6.06 0.37 -6.18
CA TYR A 62 -6.76 1.15 -7.19
C TYR A 62 -6.95 2.62 -6.76
N GLY A 63 -6.38 3.54 -7.52
CA GLY A 63 -6.44 4.99 -7.26
C GLY A 63 -5.55 5.47 -6.09
N CYS A 64 -4.65 4.62 -5.57
CA CYS A 64 -3.79 4.95 -4.42
C CYS A 64 -2.78 6.07 -4.72
N GLU A 65 -2.48 6.32 -5.98
CA GLU A 65 -1.60 7.41 -6.41
C GLU A 65 -2.08 8.78 -5.97
N ARG A 66 -3.39 8.95 -5.78
CA ARG A 66 -4.03 10.20 -5.32
C ARG A 66 -4.17 10.30 -3.80
N TRP A 67 -3.94 9.22 -3.07
CA TRP A 67 -4.19 9.20 -1.63
C TRP A 67 -3.08 9.91 -0.85
N THR A 68 -3.47 10.71 0.13
CA THR A 68 -2.57 11.21 1.17
C THR A 68 -2.62 10.22 2.33
N ILE A 69 -1.64 9.31 2.39
CA ILE A 69 -1.60 8.24 3.39
C ILE A 69 -0.93 8.80 4.64
N LYS A 70 -1.63 8.76 5.77
CA LYS A 70 -1.08 9.08 7.09
C LYS A 70 -0.51 7.81 7.72
N LYS A 71 0.40 7.94 8.69
CA LYS A 71 0.98 6.78 9.42
C LYS A 71 -0.08 5.80 9.94
N ALA A 72 -1.20 6.31 10.49
CA ALA A 72 -2.30 5.47 10.95
C ALA A 72 -2.99 4.66 9.84
N GLU A 73 -3.01 5.16 8.62
CA GLU A 73 -3.51 4.43 7.45
C GLU A 73 -2.48 3.42 6.94
N GLY A 74 -1.18 3.77 6.95
CA GLY A 74 -0.08 2.85 6.64
C GLY A 74 -0.17 1.59 7.50
N HIS A 75 -0.27 1.73 8.82
CA HIS A 75 -0.45 0.58 9.73
C HIS A 75 -1.66 -0.30 9.41
N LYS A 76 -2.75 0.27 8.86
CA LYS A 76 -3.92 -0.53 8.44
C LYS A 76 -3.64 -1.31 7.18
N ILE A 77 -2.86 -0.74 6.26
CA ILE A 77 -2.43 -1.39 5.01
C ILE A 77 -1.51 -2.56 5.35
N ASP A 78 -0.53 -2.36 6.22
CA ASP A 78 0.38 -3.41 6.69
C ASP A 78 -0.35 -4.53 7.43
N ALA A 79 -1.28 -4.16 8.31
CA ALA A 79 -2.13 -5.14 9.01
C ALA A 79 -2.99 -5.95 8.03
N PHE A 80 -3.46 -5.34 6.95
CA PHE A 80 -4.19 -6.04 5.90
C PHE A 80 -3.28 -6.99 5.13
N GLU A 81 -2.08 -6.57 4.76
CA GLU A 81 -1.10 -7.42 4.08
C GLU A 81 -0.77 -8.65 4.92
N LEU A 82 -0.44 -8.47 6.19
CA LEU A 82 -0.18 -9.56 7.13
C LEU A 82 -1.39 -10.48 7.29
N TRP A 83 -2.59 -9.94 7.30
CA TRP A 83 -3.82 -10.73 7.34
C TRP A 83 -3.96 -11.62 6.09
N CYS A 84 -3.65 -11.11 4.90
CA CYS A 84 -3.64 -11.89 3.66
C CYS A 84 -2.65 -13.05 3.75
N TRP A 85 -1.42 -12.79 4.20
CA TRP A 85 -0.38 -13.80 4.30
C TRP A 85 -0.67 -14.86 5.37
N ARG A 86 -1.18 -14.46 6.54
CA ARG A 86 -1.63 -15.40 7.57
C ARG A 86 -2.74 -16.30 7.07
N ARG A 87 -3.70 -15.77 6.34
CA ARG A 87 -4.79 -16.54 5.74
C ARG A 87 -4.28 -17.51 4.69
N LEU A 88 -3.36 -17.11 3.84
CA LEU A 88 -2.73 -17.94 2.82
C LEU A 88 -1.94 -19.09 3.43
N LEU A 89 -1.14 -18.82 4.47
CA LEU A 89 -0.36 -19.82 5.21
C LEU A 89 -1.19 -20.63 6.21
N ARG A 90 -2.48 -20.35 6.36
CA ARG A 90 -3.39 -20.98 7.34
C ARG A 90 -2.89 -20.85 8.79
N VAL A 91 -2.20 -19.76 9.10
CA VAL A 91 -1.74 -19.48 10.46
C VAL A 91 -2.90 -18.87 11.25
N PRO A 92 -3.44 -19.56 12.28
CA PRO A 92 -4.51 -19.01 13.07
C PRO A 92 -4.04 -17.77 13.83
N TRP A 93 -4.96 -16.86 14.10
CA TRP A 93 -4.66 -15.62 14.84
C TRP A 93 -4.06 -15.90 16.23
N THR A 94 -4.46 -17.01 16.86
CA THR A 94 -3.98 -17.43 18.16
C THR A 94 -2.55 -17.97 18.16
N ALA A 95 -2.01 -18.34 16.98
CA ALA A 95 -0.63 -18.81 16.89
C ALA A 95 0.32 -17.62 17.15
N ARG A 96 1.20 -17.79 18.15
CA ARG A 96 2.25 -16.79 18.53
C ARG A 96 3.40 -16.73 17.51
N ARG A 97 3.06 -16.78 16.22
CA ARG A 97 4.06 -16.70 15.16
C ARG A 97 4.40 -15.26 14.84
N LEU A 98 5.69 -14.93 14.83
CA LEU A 98 6.20 -13.60 14.55
C LEU A 98 5.86 -13.16 13.11
N ASN A 99 5.49 -11.91 12.92
CA ASN A 99 5.18 -11.35 11.61
C ASN A 99 6.37 -11.45 10.65
N GLN A 100 7.59 -11.23 11.15
CA GLN A 100 8.82 -11.35 10.37
C GLN A 100 9.01 -12.75 9.80
N SER A 101 8.70 -13.81 10.55
CA SER A 101 8.82 -15.19 10.05
C SER A 101 7.81 -15.48 8.93
N ILE A 102 6.64 -14.87 8.99
CA ILE A 102 5.62 -14.96 7.93
C ILE A 102 6.11 -14.27 6.66
N LEU A 103 6.62 -13.06 6.78
CA LEU A 103 7.15 -12.30 5.66
C LEU A 103 8.36 -12.97 5.00
N LYS A 104 9.26 -13.57 5.79
CA LYS A 104 10.39 -14.37 5.28
C LYS A 104 9.92 -15.58 4.47
N GLU A 105 8.89 -16.29 4.95
CA GLU A 105 8.35 -17.46 4.23
C GLU A 105 7.68 -17.08 2.91
N ILE A 106 6.99 -15.93 2.87
CA ILE A 106 6.38 -15.41 1.65
C ILE A 106 7.44 -14.90 0.67
N ASN A 107 8.61 -14.50 1.17
CA ASN A 107 9.73 -13.94 0.38
C ASN A 107 9.26 -12.83 -0.59
N SER A 108 8.45 -11.91 -0.06
CA SER A 108 7.93 -10.81 -0.88
C SER A 108 8.98 -9.73 -1.02
N LYS A 109 9.40 -9.47 -2.27
CA LYS A 109 10.40 -8.44 -2.61
C LYS A 109 9.96 -7.03 -2.18
N TYR A 110 8.67 -6.76 -2.20
CA TYR A 110 8.09 -5.46 -1.83
C TYR A 110 6.85 -5.68 -0.96
N SER A 111 6.69 -4.83 0.08
CA SER A 111 5.45 -4.73 0.83
C SER A 111 4.35 -4.07 -0.01
N LEU A 112 3.10 -4.21 0.41
CA LEU A 112 1.96 -3.55 -0.24
C LEU A 112 2.11 -2.02 -0.21
N GLU A 113 2.59 -1.47 0.90
CA GLU A 113 2.89 -0.05 1.05
C GLU A 113 4.00 0.40 0.09
N GLY A 114 5.08 -0.39 -0.04
CA GLY A 114 6.15 -0.12 -1.01
C GLY A 114 5.68 -0.14 -2.46
N LEU A 115 4.74 -1.03 -2.81
CA LEU A 115 4.11 -1.03 -4.14
C LEU A 115 3.26 0.22 -4.37
N MET A 116 2.49 0.66 -3.38
CA MET A 116 1.72 1.91 -3.46
C MET A 116 2.63 3.13 -3.62
N LEU A 117 3.74 3.18 -2.88
CA LEU A 117 4.73 4.24 -3.02
C LEU A 117 5.35 4.26 -4.43
N LYS A 118 5.69 3.09 -4.97
CA LYS A 118 6.19 2.98 -6.34
C LYS A 118 5.20 3.54 -7.35
N LEU A 119 3.91 3.21 -7.24
CA LEU A 119 2.87 3.75 -8.12
C LEU A 119 2.74 5.27 -8.01
N LYS A 120 2.81 5.81 -6.79
CA LYS A 120 2.81 7.27 -6.56
C LYS A 120 4.00 7.96 -7.20
N LEU A 121 5.20 7.42 -7.04
CA LEU A 121 6.41 7.98 -7.63
C LEU A 121 6.35 7.94 -9.16
N GLN A 122 5.83 6.84 -9.72
CA GLN A 122 5.64 6.70 -11.16
C GLN A 122 4.62 7.72 -11.70
N TYR A 123 3.50 7.89 -10.99
CA TYR A 123 2.50 8.90 -11.33
C TYR A 123 3.09 10.32 -11.26
N PHE A 124 3.84 10.63 -10.19
CA PHE A 124 4.53 11.91 -10.04
C PHE A 124 5.53 12.17 -11.16
N GLY A 125 6.34 11.17 -11.52
CA GLY A 125 7.29 11.27 -12.64
C GLY A 125 6.59 11.61 -13.95
N ASN A 126 5.51 10.89 -14.27
CA ASN A 126 4.70 11.15 -15.48
C ASN A 126 4.06 12.54 -15.45
N LEU A 127 3.61 13.01 -14.29
CA LEU A 127 3.02 14.34 -14.13
C LEU A 127 4.07 15.44 -14.35
N MET A 128 5.30 15.25 -13.85
CA MET A 128 6.38 16.23 -14.00
C MET A 128 6.86 16.37 -15.44
N GLN A 129 6.76 15.34 -16.25
CA GLN A 129 7.12 15.37 -17.67
C GLN A 129 6.12 16.19 -18.51
N ARG A 130 4.88 16.32 -18.04
CA ARG A 130 3.86 17.10 -18.75
C ARG A 130 4.02 18.59 -18.46
N ALA A 131 4.15 19.41 -19.50
CA ALA A 131 4.16 20.87 -19.36
C ALA A 131 2.74 21.39 -19.10
N ASN A 132 2.63 22.43 -18.26
CA ASN A 132 1.43 23.26 -18.09
C ASN A 132 0.14 22.57 -17.63
N LEU A 133 0.20 21.59 -16.75
CA LEU A 133 -0.99 21.00 -16.13
C LEU A 133 -1.34 21.72 -14.82
N LEU A 134 -2.60 22.09 -14.68
CA LEU A 134 -3.18 22.62 -13.43
C LEU A 134 -2.91 21.68 -12.25
N GLU A 135 -2.97 20.37 -12.49
CA GLU A 135 -2.71 19.32 -11.53
C GLU A 135 -1.30 19.38 -10.95
N LYS A 136 -0.29 19.71 -11.77
CA LYS A 136 1.10 19.94 -11.33
C LYS A 136 1.19 21.13 -10.38
N SER A 137 0.54 22.24 -10.71
CA SER A 137 0.50 23.45 -9.87
C SER A 137 -0.20 23.19 -8.55
N LEU A 138 -1.29 22.41 -8.55
CA LEU A 138 -2.03 21.98 -7.37
C LEU A 138 -1.17 21.10 -6.46
N MET A 139 -0.49 20.12 -7.02
CA MET A 139 0.35 19.17 -6.25
C MET A 139 1.60 19.83 -5.66
N LEU A 140 2.21 20.76 -6.39
CA LEU A 140 3.36 21.52 -5.89
C LEU A 140 2.96 22.60 -4.88
N GLY A 141 1.67 22.82 -4.66
CA GLY A 141 1.16 23.80 -3.70
C GLY A 141 1.45 25.24 -4.08
N LYS A 142 1.66 25.55 -5.37
CA LYS A 142 1.92 26.89 -5.90
C LYS A 142 0.64 27.74 -6.07
N ILE A 143 -0.39 27.44 -5.30
CA ILE A 143 -1.62 28.25 -5.32
C ILE A 143 -1.52 29.26 -4.20
N GLU A 144 -1.44 30.52 -4.57
CA GLU A 144 -1.58 31.64 -3.66
C GLU A 144 -3.03 31.74 -3.20
N GLY A 145 -3.28 31.28 -1.98
CA GLY A 145 -4.58 31.36 -1.32
C GLY A 145 -4.42 31.80 0.12
N ARG A 146 -5.32 32.64 0.60
CA ARG A 146 -5.35 33.12 1.99
C ARG A 146 -5.46 31.93 2.94
N ARG A 147 -4.39 31.62 3.68
CA ARG A 147 -4.35 30.51 4.65
C ARG A 147 -5.38 30.75 5.74
N ARG A 148 -6.39 29.90 5.84
CA ARG A 148 -7.22 29.81 7.04
C ARG A 148 -6.37 29.29 8.20
N ARG A 149 -6.40 29.95 9.37
CA ARG A 149 -5.85 29.44 10.63
C ARG A 149 -6.54 28.12 10.95
N GLY A 150 -5.82 26.99 10.89
CA GLY A 150 -6.35 25.66 11.13
C GLY A 150 -5.25 24.60 11.04
N GLN A 151 -5.59 23.36 11.32
CA GLN A 151 -4.69 22.21 11.30
C GLN A 151 -3.85 22.16 10.03
N LYS A 152 -2.54 21.93 10.18
CA LYS A 152 -1.60 21.73 9.08
C LYS A 152 -2.09 20.54 8.24
N MET A 153 -2.68 20.82 7.07
CA MET A 153 -3.07 19.76 6.14
C MET A 153 -1.80 19.15 5.57
N MET A 154 -1.67 17.83 5.71
CA MET A 154 -0.60 17.06 5.13
C MET A 154 -0.66 17.20 3.61
N ARG A 155 0.41 17.68 2.98
CA ARG A 155 0.51 17.79 1.53
C ARG A 155 0.73 16.39 0.95
N TRP A 156 0.31 16.19 -0.29
CA TRP A 156 0.51 14.92 -0.99
C TRP A 156 2.00 14.53 -1.05
N LEU A 157 2.90 15.51 -1.23
CA LEU A 157 4.35 15.33 -1.23
C LEU A 157 4.92 14.92 0.14
N ASP A 158 4.34 15.39 1.24
CA ASP A 158 4.81 15.05 2.58
C ASP A 158 4.75 13.54 2.82
N GLY A 159 3.71 12.86 2.29
CA GLY A 159 3.58 11.41 2.34
C GLY A 159 4.65 10.64 1.56
N ILE A 160 5.24 11.23 0.52
CA ILE A 160 6.35 10.61 -0.23
C ILE A 160 7.67 10.76 0.54
N THR A 161 7.91 11.93 1.15
CA THR A 161 9.14 12.22 1.88
C THR A 161 9.24 11.39 3.15
N ASP A 162 8.15 11.26 3.91
CA ASP A 162 8.10 10.44 5.13
C ASP A 162 8.37 8.96 4.83
N SER A 163 7.75 8.42 3.79
CA SER A 163 7.93 7.02 3.38
C SER A 163 9.34 6.73 2.86
N ARG A 164 10.02 7.70 2.24
CA ARG A 164 11.39 7.55 1.76
C ARG A 164 12.39 7.46 2.91
N GLN A 165 12.23 8.24 3.96
CA GLN A 165 13.11 8.21 5.13
C GLN A 165 13.01 6.87 5.88
N GLU A 166 11.84 6.25 5.96
CA GLU A 166 11.69 4.91 6.57
C GLU A 166 12.37 3.82 5.72
N PHE A 167 12.39 3.96 4.39
CA PHE A 167 13.03 2.98 3.50
C PHE A 167 14.56 3.05 3.54
N GLU A 168 15.14 4.22 3.77
CA GLU A 168 16.59 4.41 3.90
C GLU A 168 17.15 4.00 5.28
N GLN A 169 16.30 3.90 6.30
CA GLN A 169 16.65 3.51 7.66
C GLN A 169 16.61 2.00 7.92
N THR A 170 16.21 1.17 6.94
CA THR A 170 16.36 -0.28 7.07
C THR A 170 17.85 -0.60 6.93
N PRO A 171 18.57 -1.06 7.99
CA PRO A 171 19.99 -1.36 7.92
C PRO A 171 20.20 -2.47 6.89
N GLY A 172 20.89 -2.13 5.80
CA GLY A 172 21.45 -3.12 4.92
C GLY A 172 22.36 -4.02 5.74
N ASP A 173 22.08 -5.30 5.69
CA ASP A 173 22.88 -6.37 6.30
C ASP A 173 24.31 -6.21 5.79
N SER A 174 25.16 -5.59 6.62
CA SER A 174 26.59 -5.45 6.35
C SER A 174 27.19 -6.83 6.48
N GLY A 175 27.44 -7.44 5.32
CA GLY A 175 28.12 -8.71 5.17
C GLY A 175 29.42 -8.73 5.96
N GLY A 176 29.52 -9.72 6.85
CA GLY A 176 30.69 -9.96 7.64
C GLY A 176 31.95 -10.18 6.78
N GLN A 177 32.92 -9.32 6.96
CA GLN A 177 34.28 -9.59 6.55
C GLN A 177 34.81 -10.72 7.42
N GLY A 178 34.92 -11.91 6.86
CA GLY A 178 35.72 -13.00 7.41
C GLY A 178 37.19 -12.62 7.34
N SER A 179 37.77 -12.34 8.49
CA SER A 179 39.22 -12.25 8.65
C SER A 179 39.79 -13.64 8.63
N LEU A 180 40.62 -13.93 7.63
CA LEU A 180 41.56 -15.04 7.61
C LEU A 180 42.77 -14.66 8.47
N VAL A 181 43.04 -15.44 9.50
CA VAL A 181 44.40 -15.76 10.03
C VAL A 181 44.36 -17.22 10.47
#